data_47f6a4faf7c6539d2fd5a1294284f13f
#
_entry.id   47f6a4faf7c6539d2fd5a1294284f13f
#
_cell.length_a   1.000
_cell.length_b   1.000
_cell.length_c   1.000
_cell.angle_alpha   90.00
_cell.angle_beta   90.00
_cell.angle_gamma   90.00
#
_symmetry.space_group_name_H-M   'P 1'
#
loop_
_entity.id
_entity.type
_entity.pdbx_description
1 polymer ?
#
loop_
_entity_poly.entity_id
_entity_poly.type
_entity_poly.pdbx_seq_one_letter_code
_entity_poly.pdbx_strand_id
1 'polypeptide(L)'
;MRIIFGILTLVCCLTCNRNQFTQTKYQPEVYTTSSVVVPKPDTAIVPLPDKPAIYAIFLTTQGTMVLELFDKDAPKTVQNFIDLAQGEKEFLSRNGQKVKKPFYDGLTFHRVIENFMIQGGCPNGDGTGGPGYRFEDEINGKSLGLDQMKAGESPYYQYQLQRVVANELQIKNREEAEAKRELIEKAFEDAKKLSVLEILFRTGYKYNEILKSHKAVKGSLAMANAGPNTNGSQFFINQVDTPHLNGLHTVFGQLITGEDVVDKIVKTGNSKTTIKKVLIVDKRNVTTTTP
;
A
#
# COMPACT_ATOMS: atom_id res chain seq x y z
N MET A 1 14.80 29.09 -6.41
CA MET A 1 14.21 29.33 -5.08
C MET A 1 13.29 28.23 -4.60
N ARG A 2 12.36 27.67 -5.41
CA ARG A 2 11.47 26.56 -5.01
C ARG A 2 12.18 25.23 -4.68
N ILE A 3 13.28 24.87 -5.37
CA ILE A 3 14.02 23.61 -5.19
C ILE A 3 14.70 23.56 -3.82
N ILE A 4 15.36 24.65 -3.41
CA ILE A 4 16.04 24.74 -2.12
C ILE A 4 15.06 24.72 -0.96
N PHE A 5 13.89 25.33 -1.13
CA PHE A 5 12.85 25.31 -0.10
C PHE A 5 12.26 23.90 0.10
N GLY A 6 12.10 23.12 -0.98
CA GLY A 6 11.65 21.73 -0.92
C GLY A 6 12.64 20.80 -0.23
N ILE A 7 13.96 20.97 -0.49
CA ILE A 7 15.02 20.20 0.16
C ILE A 7 15.12 20.57 1.64
N LEU A 8 14.91 21.83 2.00
CA LEU A 8 14.89 22.32 3.36
C LEU A 8 13.75 21.76 4.22
N THR A 9 12.55 21.60 3.64
CA THR A 9 11.42 20.95 4.32
C THR A 9 11.67 19.45 4.52
N LEU A 10 12.41 18.82 3.60
CA LEU A 10 12.75 17.41 3.66
C LEU A 10 13.76 17.10 4.79
N VAL A 11 14.71 17.98 5.03
CA VAL A 11 15.76 17.78 6.05
C VAL A 11 15.17 17.71 7.46
N CYS A 12 14.09 18.42 7.76
CA CYS A 12 13.39 18.31 9.05
C CYS A 12 12.74 16.93 9.28
N CYS A 13 12.45 16.15 8.22
CA CYS A 13 11.84 14.82 8.35
C CYS A 13 12.87 13.68 8.41
N LEU A 14 14.15 13.92 8.13
CA LEU A 14 15.19 12.88 8.04
C LEU A 14 15.81 12.46 9.39
N THR A 15 15.47 13.14 10.50
CA THR A 15 16.03 12.83 11.83
C THR A 15 15.34 11.66 12.54
N CYS A 16 14.36 11.00 11.92
CA CYS A 16 13.67 9.86 12.50
C CYS A 16 14.30 8.52 12.05
N ASN A 17 15.17 8.02 12.92
CA ASN A 17 15.50 6.60 13.19
C ASN A 17 16.12 5.74 12.08
N ARG A 18 17.46 5.71 12.04
CA ARG A 18 18.24 4.60 11.44
C ARG A 18 18.36 3.45 12.44
N ASN A 19 17.52 2.45 12.35
CA ASN A 19 17.82 1.14 12.91
C ASN A 19 18.26 0.19 11.78
N GLN A 20 19.43 -0.43 12.00
CA GLN A 20 20.08 -1.37 11.10
C GLN A 20 19.18 -2.60 10.88
N PHE A 21 18.86 -2.89 9.62
CA PHE A 21 18.23 -4.14 9.24
C PHE A 21 19.22 -4.99 8.45
N THR A 22 19.50 -6.17 8.95
CA THR A 22 20.22 -7.24 8.26
C THR A 22 19.46 -7.67 7.00
N GLN A 23 20.14 -7.67 5.87
CA GLN A 23 19.58 -8.10 4.59
C GLN A 23 19.45 -9.62 4.57
N THR A 24 18.24 -10.15 4.61
CA THR A 24 17.96 -11.52 4.20
C THR A 24 17.77 -11.59 2.69
N LYS A 25 18.54 -12.45 2.02
CA LYS A 25 18.40 -12.75 0.60
C LYS A 25 17.00 -13.31 0.35
N TYR A 26 16.25 -12.69 -0.57
CA TYR A 26 14.98 -13.19 -1.07
C TYR A 26 15.18 -14.55 -1.72
N GLN A 27 14.51 -15.58 -1.21
CA GLN A 27 14.25 -16.84 -1.88
C GLN A 27 12.74 -16.92 -2.11
N PRO A 28 12.26 -17.22 -3.32
CA PRO A 28 10.84 -17.41 -3.55
C PRO A 28 10.39 -18.69 -2.84
N GLU A 29 9.71 -18.55 -1.73
CA GLU A 29 9.01 -19.68 -1.11
C GLU A 29 7.84 -20.08 -2.01
N VAL A 30 7.81 -21.35 -2.40
CA VAL A 30 6.68 -21.94 -3.11
C VAL A 30 5.57 -22.15 -2.08
N TYR A 31 4.60 -21.22 -2.07
CA TYR A 31 3.41 -21.39 -1.23
C TYR A 31 2.54 -22.51 -1.82
N THR A 32 2.47 -23.64 -1.13
CA THR A 32 1.45 -24.64 -1.39
C THR A 32 0.10 -24.05 -1.00
N THR A 33 -0.82 -23.96 -1.96
CA THR A 33 -2.21 -23.58 -1.74
C THR A 33 -2.87 -24.58 -0.81
N SER A 34 -2.88 -24.31 0.49
CA SER A 34 -3.78 -24.99 1.40
C SER A 34 -5.19 -24.54 1.06
N SER A 35 -6.06 -25.49 0.74
CA SER A 35 -7.48 -25.25 0.50
C SER A 35 -8.09 -24.62 1.77
N VAL A 36 -8.29 -23.33 1.75
CA VAL A 36 -8.99 -22.61 2.81
C VAL A 36 -10.46 -22.98 2.70
N VAL A 37 -10.99 -23.72 3.67
CA VAL A 37 -12.42 -23.94 3.82
C VAL A 37 -13.02 -22.63 4.30
N VAL A 38 -13.47 -21.82 3.36
CA VAL A 38 -14.26 -20.62 3.64
C VAL A 38 -15.63 -21.05 4.11
N PRO A 39 -16.11 -20.63 5.30
CA PRO A 39 -17.51 -20.81 5.66
C PRO A 39 -18.33 -20.18 4.52
N LYS A 40 -19.26 -20.92 3.91
CA LYS A 40 -20.13 -20.37 2.86
C LYS A 40 -20.74 -19.07 3.40
N PRO A 41 -20.37 -17.88 2.88
CA PRO A 41 -21.09 -16.69 3.22
C PRO A 41 -22.51 -16.88 2.73
N ASP A 42 -23.46 -16.24 3.38
CA ASP A 42 -24.81 -16.15 2.86
C ASP A 42 -24.74 -15.28 1.58
N THR A 43 -24.38 -15.93 0.47
CA THR A 43 -24.13 -15.29 -0.84
C THR A 43 -25.39 -14.67 -1.43
N ALA A 44 -26.55 -14.94 -0.82
CA ALA A 44 -27.83 -14.32 -1.17
C ALA A 44 -27.85 -12.80 -0.87
N ILE A 45 -26.97 -12.31 0.00
CA ILE A 45 -26.98 -10.91 0.48
C ILE A 45 -26.02 -10.03 -0.32
N VAL A 46 -24.92 -10.58 -0.88
CA VAL A 46 -23.91 -9.81 -1.60
C VAL A 46 -23.63 -10.46 -2.96
N PRO A 47 -24.13 -9.89 -4.07
CA PRO A 47 -23.85 -10.41 -5.39
C PRO A 47 -22.37 -10.28 -5.71
N LEU A 48 -21.74 -11.41 -6.05
CA LEU A 48 -20.35 -11.46 -6.51
C LEU A 48 -20.30 -11.68 -8.03
N PRO A 49 -19.31 -11.12 -8.72
CA PRO A 49 -19.12 -11.39 -10.14
C PRO A 49 -18.99 -12.89 -10.43
N ASP A 50 -19.47 -13.30 -11.59
CA ASP A 50 -19.27 -14.68 -12.07
C ASP A 50 -17.90 -14.81 -12.77
N LYS A 51 -16.86 -14.59 -11.97
CA LYS A 51 -15.45 -14.65 -12.38
C LYS A 51 -14.67 -15.45 -11.33
N PRO A 52 -13.83 -16.42 -11.75
CA PRO A 52 -12.92 -17.12 -10.85
C PRO A 52 -11.87 -16.13 -10.28
N ALA A 53 -12.08 -15.71 -9.03
CA ALA A 53 -11.18 -14.81 -8.31
C ALA A 53 -11.36 -14.97 -6.80
N ILE A 54 -10.49 -14.32 -6.02
CA ILE A 54 -10.68 -14.16 -4.58
C ILE A 54 -11.32 -12.79 -4.34
N TYR A 55 -12.35 -12.76 -3.52
CA TYR A 55 -13.06 -11.53 -3.16
C TYR A 55 -12.94 -11.26 -1.67
N ALA A 56 -12.71 -10.01 -1.32
CA ALA A 56 -12.85 -9.48 0.04
C ALA A 56 -14.15 -8.66 0.13
N ILE A 57 -15.02 -9.02 1.07
CA ILE A 57 -16.27 -8.31 1.34
C ILE A 57 -16.11 -7.58 2.67
N PHE A 58 -16.08 -6.26 2.61
CA PHE A 58 -16.04 -5.41 3.80
C PHE A 58 -17.47 -5.05 4.22
N LEU A 59 -17.90 -5.59 5.34
CA LEU A 59 -19.13 -5.16 6.00
C LEU A 59 -18.82 -4.00 6.92
N THR A 60 -19.31 -2.81 6.62
CA THR A 60 -19.03 -1.60 7.41
C THR A 60 -20.30 -0.98 7.99
N THR A 61 -20.13 0.02 8.87
CA THR A 61 -21.28 0.80 9.37
C THR A 61 -21.89 1.73 8.31
N GLN A 62 -21.21 1.96 7.17
CA GLN A 62 -21.69 2.80 6.07
C GLN A 62 -22.22 2.00 4.88
N GLY A 63 -22.08 0.66 4.90
CA GLY A 63 -22.51 -0.22 3.82
C GLY A 63 -21.47 -1.30 3.53
N THR A 64 -21.69 -2.01 2.43
CA THR A 64 -20.86 -3.14 1.99
C THR A 64 -20.04 -2.75 0.79
N MET A 65 -18.75 -3.12 0.81
CA MET A 65 -17.83 -3.00 -0.33
C MET A 65 -17.34 -4.39 -0.73
N VAL A 66 -17.26 -4.66 -2.03
CA VAL A 66 -16.69 -5.89 -2.58
C VAL A 66 -15.44 -5.55 -3.37
N LEU A 67 -14.34 -6.20 -3.06
CA LEU A 67 -13.05 -6.03 -3.72
C LEU A 67 -12.58 -7.36 -4.27
N GLU A 68 -12.07 -7.36 -5.50
CA GLU A 68 -11.28 -8.46 -6.05
C GLU A 68 -9.85 -8.36 -5.55
N LEU A 69 -9.25 -9.48 -5.14
CA LEU A 69 -7.85 -9.55 -4.72
C LEU A 69 -6.98 -10.11 -5.84
N PHE A 70 -5.79 -9.53 -6.04
CA PHE A 70 -4.85 -9.88 -7.11
C PHE A 70 -3.82 -10.91 -6.62
N ASP A 71 -4.28 -12.11 -6.30
CA ASP A 71 -3.48 -13.18 -5.69
C ASP A 71 -2.27 -13.64 -6.54
N LYS A 72 -2.34 -13.50 -7.85
CA LYS A 72 -1.23 -13.82 -8.76
C LYS A 72 -0.21 -12.69 -8.89
N ASP A 73 -0.65 -11.46 -8.71
CA ASP A 73 0.15 -10.26 -8.96
C ASP A 73 0.77 -9.69 -7.68
N ALA A 74 0.19 -10.01 -6.49
CA ALA A 74 0.70 -9.67 -5.17
C ALA A 74 0.44 -10.81 -4.16
N PRO A 75 1.00 -12.02 -4.38
CA PRO A 75 0.64 -13.23 -3.65
C PRO A 75 0.88 -13.15 -2.14
N LYS A 76 2.01 -12.63 -1.68
CA LYS A 76 2.30 -12.48 -0.25
C LYS A 76 1.40 -11.46 0.42
N THR A 77 1.16 -10.34 -0.24
CA THR A 77 0.30 -9.27 0.25
C THR A 77 -1.13 -9.75 0.40
N VAL A 78 -1.65 -10.44 -0.63
CA VAL A 78 -3.00 -11.02 -0.61
C VAL A 78 -3.10 -12.08 0.47
N GLN A 79 -2.12 -13.02 0.57
CA GLN A 79 -2.14 -14.05 1.61
C GLN A 79 -2.09 -13.44 3.01
N ASN A 80 -1.21 -12.45 3.24
CA ASN A 80 -1.14 -11.74 4.53
C ASN A 80 -2.48 -11.08 4.89
N PHE A 81 -3.13 -10.43 3.91
CA PHE A 81 -4.43 -9.81 4.12
C PHE A 81 -5.52 -10.85 4.46
N ILE A 82 -5.56 -11.97 3.75
CA ILE A 82 -6.50 -13.08 3.98
C ILE A 82 -6.31 -13.66 5.38
N ASP A 83 -5.07 -14.02 5.74
CA ASP A 83 -4.73 -14.62 7.03
C ASP A 83 -5.13 -13.73 8.20
N LEU A 84 -4.91 -12.42 8.07
CA LEU A 84 -5.34 -11.43 9.06
C LEU A 84 -6.86 -11.30 9.10
N ALA A 85 -7.53 -11.24 7.95
CA ALA A 85 -8.99 -11.11 7.87
C ALA A 85 -9.71 -12.32 8.47
N GLN A 86 -9.17 -13.53 8.25
CA GLN A 86 -9.75 -14.77 8.76
C GLN A 86 -9.30 -15.12 10.19
N GLY A 87 -8.29 -14.41 10.71
CA GLY A 87 -7.72 -14.70 12.02
C GLY A 87 -6.81 -15.93 12.05
N GLU A 88 -6.25 -16.31 10.91
CA GLU A 88 -5.33 -17.45 10.79
C GLU A 88 -3.90 -17.08 11.17
N LYS A 89 -3.54 -15.81 11.12
CA LYS A 89 -2.22 -15.30 11.48
C LYS A 89 -2.21 -14.66 12.87
N GLU A 90 -1.22 -15.03 13.69
CA GLU A 90 -0.99 -14.37 14.97
C GLU A 90 -0.52 -12.92 14.75
N PHE A 91 -0.97 -12.04 15.62
CA PHE A 91 -0.51 -10.65 15.67
C PHE A 91 -0.33 -10.20 17.13
N LEU A 92 0.39 -9.08 17.31
CA LEU A 92 0.54 -8.46 18.63
C LEU A 92 -0.62 -7.51 18.90
N SER A 93 -1.35 -7.76 19.98
CA SER A 93 -2.36 -6.84 20.50
C SER A 93 -1.71 -5.61 21.16
N ARG A 94 -2.50 -4.60 21.48
CA ARG A 94 -2.01 -3.36 22.10
C ARG A 94 -1.20 -3.57 23.39
N ASN A 95 -1.52 -4.62 24.14
CA ASN A 95 -0.82 -4.99 25.39
C ASN A 95 0.37 -5.95 25.13
N GLY A 96 0.80 -6.14 23.87
CA GLY A 96 1.93 -7.00 23.51
C GLY A 96 1.67 -8.51 23.53
N GLN A 97 0.43 -8.94 23.78
CA GLN A 97 0.08 -10.36 23.76
C GLN A 97 -0.13 -10.84 22.32
N LYS A 98 0.33 -12.05 22.03
CA LYS A 98 0.01 -12.74 20.78
C LYS A 98 -1.45 -13.17 20.77
N VAL A 99 -2.16 -12.80 19.71
CA VAL A 99 -3.59 -13.08 19.54
C VAL A 99 -3.82 -13.66 18.15
N LYS A 100 -4.70 -14.66 18.07
CA LYS A 100 -5.18 -15.28 16.83
C LYS A 100 -6.70 -15.11 16.73
N LYS A 101 -7.13 -14.11 15.95
CA LYS A 101 -8.56 -13.77 15.68
C LYS A 101 -8.65 -12.89 14.44
N PRO A 102 -9.83 -12.73 13.82
CA PRO A 102 -10.01 -11.76 12.74
C PRO A 102 -9.49 -10.37 13.14
N PHE A 103 -8.46 -9.93 12.40
CA PHE A 103 -7.70 -8.72 12.76
C PHE A 103 -8.47 -7.44 12.49
N TYR A 104 -9.18 -7.40 11.36
CA TYR A 104 -9.83 -6.17 10.88
C TYR A 104 -11.18 -5.89 11.54
N ASP A 105 -11.77 -6.88 12.18
CA ASP A 105 -13.09 -6.76 12.83
C ASP A 105 -13.04 -5.73 13.97
N GLY A 106 -13.93 -4.74 13.92
CA GLY A 106 -14.00 -3.65 14.89
C GLY A 106 -13.02 -2.49 14.63
N LEU A 107 -12.11 -2.60 13.66
CA LEU A 107 -11.22 -1.49 13.31
C LEU A 107 -11.96 -0.40 12.53
N THR A 108 -11.40 0.81 12.53
CA THR A 108 -11.97 1.95 11.82
C THR A 108 -11.10 2.39 10.64
N PHE A 109 -11.70 3.15 9.72
CA PHE A 109 -10.95 3.95 8.78
C PHE A 109 -10.43 5.19 9.51
N HIS A 110 -9.23 5.09 10.05
CA HIS A 110 -8.65 6.09 10.95
C HIS A 110 -8.17 7.35 10.23
N ARG A 111 -7.85 7.26 8.94
CA ARG A 111 -7.44 8.39 8.10
C ARG A 111 -8.27 8.40 6.82
N VAL A 112 -9.04 9.45 6.65
CA VAL A 112 -9.96 9.65 5.53
C VAL A 112 -9.70 11.01 4.94
N ILE A 113 -9.31 11.08 3.67
CA ILE A 113 -9.01 12.34 2.98
C ILE A 113 -9.81 12.40 1.70
N GLU A 114 -10.64 13.41 1.59
CA GLU A 114 -11.43 13.70 0.39
C GLU A 114 -10.52 13.95 -0.82
N ASN A 115 -10.95 13.47 -2.00
CA ASN A 115 -10.17 13.50 -3.23
C ASN A 115 -8.82 12.78 -3.13
N PHE A 116 -8.73 11.78 -2.24
CA PHE A 116 -7.55 10.96 -2.09
C PHE A 116 -7.91 9.50 -1.77
N MET A 117 -8.09 9.14 -0.49
CA MET A 117 -8.28 7.74 -0.09
C MET A 117 -8.93 7.60 1.30
N ILE A 118 -9.40 6.39 1.61
CA ILE A 118 -9.77 5.94 2.94
C ILE A 118 -8.77 4.89 3.42
N GLN A 119 -8.13 5.09 4.58
CA GLN A 119 -7.10 4.22 5.15
C GLN A 119 -7.58 3.57 6.44
N GLY A 120 -7.43 2.24 6.51
CA GLY A 120 -7.80 1.40 7.65
C GLY A 120 -6.71 0.40 8.04
N GLY A 121 -7.07 -0.59 8.87
CA GLY A 121 -6.17 -1.67 9.26
C GLY A 121 -5.14 -1.32 10.35
N CYS A 122 -5.32 -0.19 11.04
CA CYS A 122 -4.49 0.18 12.19
C CYS A 122 -5.19 -0.24 13.50
N PRO A 123 -4.63 -1.17 14.30
CA PRO A 123 -5.25 -1.61 15.55
C PRO A 123 -5.30 -0.51 16.61
N ASN A 124 -4.42 0.49 16.54
CA ASN A 124 -4.42 1.64 17.44
C ASN A 124 -5.42 2.73 17.02
N GLY A 125 -5.85 2.74 15.75
CA GLY A 125 -6.78 3.74 15.22
C GLY A 125 -6.17 5.13 15.02
N ASP A 126 -4.84 5.25 15.02
CA ASP A 126 -4.07 6.50 14.90
C ASP A 126 -2.99 6.47 13.81
N GLY A 127 -2.85 5.34 13.11
CA GLY A 127 -1.83 5.11 12.08
C GLY A 127 -0.51 4.52 12.60
N THR A 128 -0.30 4.41 13.90
CA THR A 128 0.97 3.92 14.49
C THR A 128 1.03 2.41 14.66
N GLY A 129 -0.14 1.73 14.71
CA GLY A 129 -0.24 0.29 14.96
C GLY A 129 -0.11 -0.59 13.73
N GLY A 130 0.24 -1.85 13.96
CA GLY A 130 0.34 -2.89 12.94
C GLY A 130 0.25 -4.28 13.57
N PRO A 131 0.52 -5.34 12.78
CA PRO A 131 0.38 -6.71 13.25
C PRO A 131 1.58 -7.20 14.08
N GLY A 132 2.59 -6.37 14.30
CA GLY A 132 3.80 -6.71 15.03
C GLY A 132 4.94 -7.25 14.15
N TYR A 133 4.77 -7.22 12.83
CA TYR A 133 5.78 -7.58 11.84
C TYR A 133 5.66 -6.67 10.61
N ARG A 134 6.64 -6.75 9.73
CA ARG A 134 6.66 -6.07 8.42
C ARG A 134 7.08 -7.06 7.34
N PHE A 135 6.69 -6.77 6.10
CA PHE A 135 7.08 -7.57 4.94
C PHE A 135 7.36 -6.68 3.73
N GLU A 136 8.00 -7.25 2.73
CA GLU A 136 8.49 -6.59 1.54
C GLU A 136 7.37 -6.14 0.59
N ASP A 137 7.71 -5.18 -0.28
CA ASP A 137 6.85 -4.72 -1.36
C ASP A 137 6.80 -5.75 -2.49
N GLU A 138 5.63 -5.95 -3.08
CA GLU A 138 5.40 -6.75 -4.27
C GLU A 138 5.08 -5.82 -5.44
N ILE A 139 6.10 -5.13 -5.93
CA ILE A 139 5.97 -4.13 -6.98
C ILE A 139 6.94 -4.44 -8.12
N ASN A 140 6.43 -4.38 -9.37
CA ASN A 140 7.23 -4.39 -10.59
C ASN A 140 7.14 -3.01 -11.25
N GLY A 141 8.19 -2.22 -11.11
CA GLY A 141 8.23 -0.86 -11.63
C GLY A 141 8.21 -0.79 -13.17
N LYS A 142 8.76 -1.79 -13.85
CA LYS A 142 8.73 -1.88 -15.32
C LYS A 142 7.32 -2.14 -15.83
N SER A 143 6.56 -3.02 -15.19
CA SER A 143 5.17 -3.28 -15.58
C SER A 143 4.25 -2.06 -15.39
N LEU A 144 4.66 -1.09 -14.56
CA LEU A 144 3.99 0.20 -14.38
C LEU A 144 4.46 1.27 -15.37
N GLY A 145 5.50 0.98 -16.20
CA GLY A 145 6.09 1.91 -17.17
C GLY A 145 7.01 2.95 -16.53
N LEU A 146 7.47 2.74 -15.29
CA LEU A 146 8.27 3.73 -14.56
C LEU A 146 9.72 3.83 -15.09
N ASP A 147 10.19 2.83 -15.81
CA ASP A 147 11.48 2.82 -16.51
C ASP A 147 11.48 3.69 -17.77
N GLN A 148 10.30 3.90 -18.39
CA GLN A 148 10.13 4.73 -19.58
C GLN A 148 9.80 6.19 -19.24
N MET A 149 9.39 6.47 -18.01
CA MET A 149 9.00 7.79 -17.55
C MET A 149 10.20 8.54 -16.98
N LYS A 150 10.55 9.70 -17.55
CA LYS A 150 11.57 10.57 -16.97
C LYS A 150 11.05 11.29 -15.73
N ALA A 151 11.86 11.32 -14.69
CA ALA A 151 11.47 11.91 -13.42
C ALA A 151 11.21 13.42 -13.51
N GLY A 152 11.93 14.13 -14.38
CA GLY A 152 11.74 15.55 -14.61
C GLY A 152 10.44 15.90 -15.36
N GLU A 153 9.90 14.96 -16.13
CA GLU A 153 8.65 15.12 -16.90
C GLU A 153 7.41 14.82 -16.05
N SER A 154 7.59 14.15 -14.92
CA SER A 154 6.48 13.76 -14.04
C SER A 154 6.34 14.72 -12.85
N PRO A 155 5.19 15.37 -12.66
CA PRO A 155 4.96 16.22 -11.49
C PRO A 155 4.81 15.40 -10.19
N TYR A 156 4.61 14.08 -10.30
CA TYR A 156 4.26 13.21 -9.19
C TYR A 156 5.45 12.76 -8.33
N TYR A 157 6.69 12.81 -8.88
CA TYR A 157 7.88 12.27 -8.20
C TYR A 157 8.89 13.33 -7.77
N GLN A 158 8.46 14.60 -7.70
CA GLN A 158 9.34 15.72 -7.30
C GLN A 158 9.90 15.55 -5.89
N TYR A 159 9.11 15.00 -4.97
CA TYR A 159 9.56 14.71 -3.62
C TYR A 159 10.69 13.67 -3.61
N GLN A 160 10.57 12.61 -4.40
CA GLN A 160 11.59 11.56 -4.51
C GLN A 160 12.86 12.10 -5.17
N LEU A 161 12.74 12.96 -6.18
CA LEU A 161 13.87 13.67 -6.78
C LEU A 161 14.63 14.47 -5.72
N GLN A 162 13.92 15.27 -4.93
CA GLN A 162 14.53 16.07 -3.85
C GLN A 162 15.23 15.17 -2.82
N ARG A 163 14.61 14.04 -2.45
CA ARG A 163 15.22 13.06 -1.53
C ARG A 163 16.51 12.47 -2.08
N VAL A 164 16.54 12.08 -3.36
CA VAL A 164 17.75 11.54 -3.99
C VAL A 164 18.86 12.56 -3.94
N VAL A 165 18.61 13.79 -4.39
CA VAL A 165 19.62 14.88 -4.39
C VAL A 165 20.10 15.19 -2.97
N ALA A 166 19.19 15.29 -2.00
CA ALA A 166 19.55 15.56 -0.61
C ALA A 166 20.40 14.45 0.00
N ASN A 167 20.09 13.19 -0.31
CA ASN A 167 20.85 12.03 0.18
C ASN A 167 22.24 11.95 -0.47
N GLU A 168 22.34 12.11 -1.79
CA GLU A 168 23.60 12.04 -2.54
C GLU A 168 24.59 13.14 -2.12
N LEU A 169 24.07 14.35 -1.90
CA LEU A 169 24.87 15.48 -1.43
C LEU A 169 25.02 15.56 0.09
N GLN A 170 24.41 14.60 0.82
CA GLN A 170 24.42 14.54 2.28
C GLN A 170 23.98 15.85 2.95
N ILE A 171 22.89 16.44 2.47
CA ILE A 171 22.33 17.68 3.00
C ILE A 171 21.59 17.37 4.30
N LYS A 172 22.09 17.91 5.42
CA LYS A 172 21.55 17.63 6.77
C LYS A 172 20.76 18.82 7.34
N ASN A 173 21.03 20.02 6.87
CA ASN A 173 20.44 21.25 7.39
C ASN A 173 20.40 22.35 6.33
N ARG A 174 19.79 23.47 6.68
CA ARG A 174 19.60 24.61 5.81
C ARG A 174 20.92 25.26 5.39
N GLU A 175 21.87 25.36 6.30
CA GLU A 175 23.16 26.00 6.07
C GLU A 175 23.96 25.22 5.01
N GLU A 176 23.99 23.88 5.11
CA GLU A 176 24.58 23.00 4.10
C GLU A 176 23.87 23.11 2.75
N ALA A 177 22.56 23.26 2.73
CA ALA A 177 21.80 23.44 1.49
C ALA A 177 22.12 24.78 0.81
N GLU A 178 22.29 25.83 1.57
CA GLU A 178 22.68 27.15 1.03
C GLU A 178 24.14 27.15 0.53
N ALA A 179 25.06 26.55 1.28
CA ALA A 179 26.47 26.43 0.90
C ALA A 179 26.67 25.57 -0.37
N LYS A 180 25.80 24.57 -0.61
CA LYS A 180 25.87 23.65 -1.76
C LYS A 180 24.88 23.97 -2.86
N ARG A 181 24.38 25.20 -2.94
CA ARG A 181 23.28 25.59 -3.83
C ARG A 181 23.51 25.21 -5.28
N GLU A 182 24.65 25.58 -5.85
CA GLU A 182 24.99 25.29 -7.26
C GLU A 182 25.09 23.77 -7.52
N LEU A 183 25.65 23.02 -6.55
CA LEU A 183 25.73 21.56 -6.63
C LEU A 183 24.33 20.92 -6.59
N ILE A 184 23.43 21.44 -5.76
CA ILE A 184 22.04 20.98 -5.67
C ILE A 184 21.31 21.23 -6.99
N GLU A 185 21.44 22.43 -7.55
CA GLU A 185 20.80 22.77 -8.83
C GLU A 185 21.30 21.86 -9.96
N LYS A 186 22.61 21.65 -10.06
CA LYS A 186 23.20 20.72 -11.03
C LYS A 186 22.74 19.28 -10.83
N ALA A 187 22.83 18.75 -9.60
CA ALA A 187 22.43 17.39 -9.28
C ALA A 187 20.93 17.16 -9.56
N PHE A 188 20.09 18.18 -9.32
CA PHE A 188 18.67 18.12 -9.59
C PHE A 188 18.38 18.06 -11.10
N GLU A 189 19.06 18.88 -11.91
CA GLU A 189 18.93 18.82 -13.37
C GLU A 189 19.42 17.49 -13.95
N ASP A 190 20.46 16.88 -13.38
CA ASP A 190 20.93 15.56 -13.78
C ASP A 190 19.96 14.46 -13.34
N ALA A 191 19.42 14.52 -12.13
CA ALA A 191 18.44 13.58 -11.62
C ALA A 191 17.11 13.60 -12.42
N LYS A 192 16.71 14.73 -12.96
CA LYS A 192 15.52 14.86 -13.84
C LYS A 192 15.63 14.01 -15.12
N LYS A 193 16.84 13.74 -15.61
CA LYS A 193 17.10 12.95 -16.82
C LYS A 193 16.94 11.45 -16.58
N LEU A 194 17.00 11.01 -15.32
CA LEU A 194 16.84 9.62 -14.92
C LEU A 194 15.38 9.17 -15.06
N SER A 195 15.16 7.87 -15.20
CA SER A 195 13.81 7.31 -15.12
C SER A 195 13.25 7.42 -13.70
N VAL A 196 11.92 7.45 -13.59
CA VAL A 196 11.24 7.37 -12.29
C VAL A 196 11.68 6.11 -11.54
N LEU A 197 11.82 4.98 -12.25
CA LEU A 197 12.26 3.72 -11.67
C LEU A 197 13.64 3.87 -11.00
N GLU A 198 14.59 4.52 -11.68
CA GLU A 198 15.92 4.76 -11.13
C GLU A 198 15.89 5.67 -9.89
N ILE A 199 15.08 6.73 -9.94
CA ILE A 199 14.89 7.63 -8.77
C ILE A 199 14.34 6.86 -7.58
N LEU A 200 13.31 6.05 -7.78
CA LEU A 200 12.72 5.27 -6.70
C LEU A 200 13.71 4.22 -6.15
N PHE A 201 14.48 3.57 -7.03
CA PHE A 201 15.57 2.67 -6.62
C PHE A 201 16.59 3.36 -5.71
N ARG A 202 17.03 4.57 -6.06
CA ARG A 202 17.96 5.38 -5.24
C ARG A 202 17.36 5.83 -3.90
N THR A 203 16.03 5.84 -3.77
CA THR A 203 15.37 6.09 -2.48
C THR A 203 15.19 4.84 -1.62
N GLY A 204 15.68 3.68 -2.09
CA GLY A 204 15.73 2.41 -1.34
C GLY A 204 14.66 1.39 -1.75
N TYR A 205 13.81 1.68 -2.75
CA TYR A 205 12.87 0.69 -3.27
C TYR A 205 13.60 -0.42 -4.05
N LYS A 206 13.09 -1.63 -3.94
CA LYS A 206 13.51 -2.79 -4.73
C LYS A 206 12.30 -3.35 -5.46
N TYR A 207 12.47 -3.70 -6.72
CA TYR A 207 11.36 -4.10 -7.56
C TYR A 207 11.48 -5.57 -7.95
N ASN A 208 10.34 -6.25 -7.97
CA ASN A 208 10.21 -7.58 -8.54
C ASN A 208 10.19 -7.47 -10.06
N GLU A 209 10.75 -8.44 -10.78
CA GLU A 209 10.78 -8.44 -12.25
C GLU A 209 9.79 -9.43 -12.86
N ILE A 210 9.18 -10.31 -12.06
CA ILE A 210 8.30 -11.39 -12.50
C ILE A 210 6.83 -11.02 -12.35
N LEU A 211 6.45 -10.41 -11.22
CA LEU A 211 5.07 -10.05 -10.93
C LEU A 211 4.58 -8.94 -11.86
N LYS A 212 3.28 -8.88 -12.08
CA LYS A 212 2.61 -7.76 -12.73
C LYS A 212 2.06 -6.83 -11.66
N SER A 213 2.40 -5.53 -11.72
CA SER A 213 1.82 -4.56 -10.80
C SER A 213 0.68 -3.78 -11.42
N HIS A 214 -0.21 -3.31 -10.56
CA HIS A 214 -1.36 -2.48 -10.92
C HIS A 214 -1.12 -1.03 -10.52
N LYS A 215 -1.67 -0.10 -11.30
CA LYS A 215 -1.62 1.33 -10.99
C LYS A 215 -2.56 1.66 -9.84
N ALA A 216 -2.19 2.66 -9.07
CA ALA A 216 -3.01 3.22 -7.99
C ALA A 216 -4.11 4.12 -8.58
N VAL A 217 -5.15 3.50 -9.13
CA VAL A 217 -6.32 4.15 -9.72
C VAL A 217 -7.48 4.21 -8.73
N LYS A 218 -8.56 4.90 -9.06
CA LYS A 218 -9.80 4.92 -8.29
C LYS A 218 -10.26 3.49 -7.95
N GLY A 219 -10.60 3.24 -6.70
CA GLY A 219 -11.03 1.95 -6.19
C GLY A 219 -9.92 0.93 -5.95
N SER A 220 -8.65 1.23 -6.27
CA SER A 220 -7.56 0.30 -5.95
C SER A 220 -7.38 0.13 -4.44
N LEU A 221 -7.14 -1.12 -4.02
CA LEU A 221 -6.76 -1.50 -2.67
C LEU A 221 -5.24 -1.67 -2.61
N ALA A 222 -4.58 -0.89 -1.78
CA ALA A 222 -3.13 -0.89 -1.68
C ALA A 222 -2.64 -0.90 -0.23
N MET A 223 -1.41 -1.39 -0.02
CA MET A 223 -0.78 -1.39 1.30
C MET A 223 -0.31 0.02 1.69
N ALA A 224 -0.71 0.46 2.87
CA ALA A 224 -0.09 1.61 3.51
C ALA A 224 1.24 1.18 4.13
N ASN A 225 2.29 1.98 3.89
CA ASN A 225 3.63 1.74 4.39
C ASN A 225 4.31 3.04 4.83
N ALA A 226 5.43 2.93 5.52
CA ALA A 226 6.29 4.05 5.94
C ALA A 226 7.60 4.12 5.13
N GLY A 227 7.58 3.64 3.90
CA GLY A 227 8.72 3.53 2.99
C GLY A 227 8.94 2.09 2.53
N PRO A 228 10.05 1.80 1.83
CA PRO A 228 10.29 0.49 1.22
C PRO A 228 10.24 -0.66 2.22
N ASN A 229 9.52 -1.74 1.85
CA ASN A 229 9.48 -2.99 2.62
C ASN A 229 8.97 -2.82 4.06
N THR A 230 8.01 -1.94 4.27
CA THR A 230 7.42 -1.70 5.60
C THR A 230 5.92 -2.01 5.65
N ASN A 231 5.42 -2.88 4.77
CA ASN A 231 4.04 -3.32 4.78
C ASN A 231 3.70 -4.09 6.05
N GLY A 232 2.48 -3.96 6.54
CA GLY A 232 1.99 -4.64 7.73
C GLY A 232 0.53 -5.06 7.58
N SER A 233 -0.36 -4.42 8.34
CA SER A 233 -1.81 -4.65 8.25
C SER A 233 -2.57 -3.47 7.67
N GLN A 234 -1.98 -2.28 7.61
CA GLN A 234 -2.67 -1.09 7.15
C GLN A 234 -2.81 -1.09 5.62
N PHE A 235 -3.98 -0.73 5.15
CA PHE A 235 -4.32 -0.62 3.74
C PHE A 235 -5.09 0.67 3.48
N PHE A 236 -5.19 1.05 2.21
CA PHE A 236 -6.08 2.13 1.79
C PHE A 236 -6.84 1.76 0.51
N ILE A 237 -8.02 2.37 0.35
CA ILE A 237 -8.81 2.29 -0.86
C ILE A 237 -8.86 3.70 -1.46
N ASN A 238 -8.47 3.81 -2.72
CA ASN A 238 -8.41 5.08 -3.43
C ASN A 238 -9.80 5.60 -3.80
N GLN A 239 -10.10 6.85 -3.47
CA GLN A 239 -11.32 7.53 -3.92
C GLN A 239 -11.14 8.06 -5.36
N VAL A 240 -9.95 8.42 -5.73
CA VAL A 240 -9.56 8.95 -7.06
C VAL A 240 -8.27 8.29 -7.54
N ASP A 241 -7.87 8.55 -8.78
CA ASP A 241 -6.56 8.14 -9.28
C ASP A 241 -5.44 8.85 -8.53
N THR A 242 -4.44 8.08 -8.08
CA THR A 242 -3.31 8.57 -7.29
C THR A 242 -1.97 8.16 -7.91
N PRO A 243 -1.65 8.64 -9.13
CA PRO A 243 -0.47 8.19 -9.88
C PRO A 243 0.85 8.43 -9.15
N HIS A 244 0.91 9.37 -8.21
CA HIS A 244 2.06 9.64 -7.35
C HIS A 244 2.38 8.50 -6.38
N LEU A 245 1.49 7.51 -6.21
CA LEU A 245 1.69 6.32 -5.38
C LEU A 245 2.18 5.10 -6.18
N ASN A 246 2.20 5.19 -7.53
CA ASN A 246 2.71 4.11 -8.37
C ASN A 246 4.19 3.84 -8.07
N GLY A 247 4.52 2.56 -7.88
CA GLY A 247 5.88 2.15 -7.53
C GLY A 247 6.27 2.33 -6.06
N LEU A 248 5.39 2.90 -5.22
CA LEU A 248 5.62 3.15 -3.79
C LEU A 248 4.78 2.25 -2.88
N HIS A 249 3.62 1.83 -3.36
CA HIS A 249 2.67 1.02 -2.60
C HIS A 249 2.23 -0.19 -3.41
N THR A 250 2.23 -1.37 -2.80
CA THR A 250 1.73 -2.60 -3.43
C THR A 250 0.21 -2.51 -3.60
N VAL A 251 -0.26 -2.41 -4.84
CA VAL A 251 -1.68 -2.52 -5.18
C VAL A 251 -2.02 -4.01 -5.29
N PHE A 252 -2.92 -4.50 -4.42
CA PHE A 252 -3.22 -5.92 -4.31
C PHE A 252 -4.70 -6.26 -4.49
N GLY A 253 -5.52 -5.28 -4.88
CA GLY A 253 -6.95 -5.50 -5.18
C GLY A 253 -7.60 -4.29 -5.82
N GLN A 254 -8.88 -4.48 -6.23
CA GLN A 254 -9.71 -3.46 -6.86
C GLN A 254 -11.14 -3.54 -6.35
N LEU A 255 -11.73 -2.41 -6.04
CA LEU A 255 -13.13 -2.25 -5.69
C LEU A 255 -14.01 -2.60 -6.90
N ILE A 256 -14.95 -3.52 -6.70
CA ILE A 256 -15.91 -3.99 -7.72
C ILE A 256 -17.26 -3.32 -7.50
N THR A 257 -17.72 -3.25 -6.25
CA THR A 257 -18.96 -2.57 -5.85
C THR A 257 -18.77 -1.84 -4.53
N GLY A 258 -19.56 -0.77 -4.31
CA GLY A 258 -19.52 0.02 -3.08
C GLY A 258 -18.76 1.33 -3.22
N GLU A 259 -18.63 1.90 -4.43
CA GLU A 259 -18.07 3.24 -4.61
C GLU A 259 -18.83 4.29 -3.78
N ASP A 260 -20.16 4.20 -3.74
CA ASP A 260 -21.00 5.06 -2.92
C ASP A 260 -20.72 4.91 -1.41
N VAL A 261 -20.27 3.71 -0.99
CA VAL A 261 -19.85 3.47 0.41
C VAL A 261 -18.53 4.16 0.70
N VAL A 262 -17.57 4.13 -0.23
CA VAL A 262 -16.32 4.91 -0.11
C VAL A 262 -16.64 6.40 0.05
N ASP A 263 -17.51 6.95 -0.78
CA ASP A 263 -17.91 8.36 -0.70
C ASP A 263 -18.67 8.69 0.61
N LYS A 264 -19.49 7.79 1.11
CA LYS A 264 -20.13 7.93 2.44
C LYS A 264 -19.09 7.96 3.56
N ILE A 265 -18.07 7.09 3.49
CA ILE A 265 -16.98 7.07 4.47
C ILE A 265 -16.21 8.39 4.44
N VAL A 266 -15.91 8.91 3.24
CA VAL A 266 -15.25 10.20 3.07
C VAL A 266 -16.07 11.32 3.70
N LYS A 267 -17.37 11.41 3.43
CA LYS A 267 -18.28 12.41 4.04
C LYS A 267 -18.37 12.26 5.55
N THR A 268 -18.29 11.03 6.07
CA THR A 268 -18.37 10.74 7.50
C THR A 268 -17.10 11.16 8.23
N GLY A 269 -15.93 11.00 7.60
CA GLY A 269 -14.63 11.42 8.10
C GLY A 269 -13.91 10.40 8.99
N ASN A 270 -12.75 10.82 9.51
CA ASN A 270 -11.81 9.99 10.26
C ASN A 270 -12.46 9.25 11.43
N SER A 271 -12.12 7.96 11.57
CA SER A 271 -12.45 7.07 12.70
C SER A 271 -13.95 6.89 13.01
N LYS A 272 -14.85 7.38 12.14
CA LYS A 272 -16.30 7.29 12.34
C LYS A 272 -16.96 6.10 11.66
N THR A 273 -16.25 5.41 10.77
CA THR A 273 -16.73 4.20 10.10
C THR A 273 -16.00 2.99 10.64
N THR A 274 -16.74 2.02 11.13
CA THR A 274 -16.20 0.76 11.66
C THR A 274 -16.33 -0.35 10.61
N ILE A 275 -15.28 -1.13 10.43
CA ILE A 275 -15.27 -2.41 9.71
C ILE A 275 -15.88 -3.43 10.67
N LYS A 276 -17.14 -3.85 10.41
CA LYS A 276 -17.83 -4.85 11.23
C LYS A 276 -17.20 -6.22 11.01
N LYS A 277 -16.87 -6.54 9.77
CA LYS A 277 -16.27 -7.81 9.37
C LYS A 277 -15.65 -7.70 7.98
N VAL A 278 -14.56 -8.49 7.75
CA VAL A 278 -14.05 -8.75 6.41
C VAL A 278 -14.23 -10.24 6.12
N LEU A 279 -15.03 -10.55 5.10
CA LEU A 279 -15.25 -11.91 4.62
C LEU A 279 -14.40 -12.15 3.38
N ILE A 280 -13.78 -13.33 3.32
CA ILE A 280 -13.00 -13.77 2.14
C ILE A 280 -13.78 -14.87 1.43
N VAL A 281 -13.98 -14.71 0.12
CA VAL A 281 -14.66 -15.68 -0.74
C VAL A 281 -13.73 -16.07 -1.88
N ASP A 282 -13.30 -17.32 -1.91
CA ASP A 282 -12.51 -17.88 -3.00
C ASP A 282 -13.41 -18.60 -4.02
N LYS A 283 -13.57 -17.98 -5.20
CA LYS A 283 -14.33 -18.54 -6.33
C LYS A 283 -13.45 -19.23 -7.37
N ARG A 284 -12.14 -19.35 -7.17
CA ARG A 284 -11.21 -19.90 -8.18
C ARG A 284 -11.51 -21.36 -8.53
N ASN A 285 -12.02 -22.15 -7.59
CA ASN A 285 -12.28 -23.59 -7.71
C ASN A 285 -13.78 -23.95 -7.75
N VAL A 286 -14.66 -22.97 -7.96
CA VAL A 286 -16.09 -23.26 -8.14
C VAL A 286 -16.28 -23.77 -9.56
N THR A 287 -16.28 -25.10 -9.72
CA THR A 287 -16.75 -25.75 -10.97
C THR A 287 -18.21 -25.39 -11.12
N THR A 288 -18.56 -24.56 -12.08
CA THR A 288 -19.95 -24.39 -12.53
C THR A 288 -20.37 -25.71 -13.14
N THR A 289 -20.97 -26.58 -12.34
CA THR A 289 -21.83 -27.64 -12.89
C THR A 289 -23.05 -26.93 -13.46
N THR A 290 -23.00 -26.64 -14.76
CA THR A 290 -24.19 -26.26 -15.53
C THR A 290 -25.17 -27.41 -15.42
N PRO A 291 -26.45 -27.16 -15.05
CA PRO A 291 -27.47 -28.19 -14.97
C PRO A 291 -27.79 -28.80 -16.32
#